data_ad441b9c72519ab22ac01c4a58fa5cfc
#
_entry.id   ad441b9c72519ab22ac01c4a58fa5cfc
#
_cell.length_a   1.000
_cell.length_b   1.000
_cell.length_c   1.000
_cell.angle_alpha   90.00
_cell.angle_beta   90.00
_cell.angle_gamma   90.00
#
_symmetry.space_group_name_H-M   'P 1'
#
loop_
_entity.id
_entity.type
_entity.pdbx_description
1 polymer ?
#
loop_
_entity_poly.entity_id
_entity_poly.type
_entity_poly.pdbx_seq_one_letter_code
_entity_poly.pdbx_strand_id
1 'polypeptide(L)'
;MTSKLPLIRLSSIYPFLAELRRRDAPVSTLLRDLGLPVDIPTSQDLFVAPATIYEFVERSAEITGDPYLGYAVGRALQLEGWVPISRAAKQANTVGELLTLFIVNATDHSSASNFFLRIDGKRTTFGLDRVVQPAFRPGQNDAFYLGFMSRLLIRATRANWSASDVMFRVADVGCIPDTDEKLRVAKGDRSGIKISFPSQWLMTSFEASLFRLDGKADEGGSIPRSLVESVHTALRPHLHKPGLTADKAARICGYTRRRLAEELRAEGTTLIKEISYLRAKKACDQLGNTERRVADIAQDVGFTDPTVFSRAFKNWTGQSPQAYRRKQKSLN
;
A
#
# COMPACT_ATOMS: atom_id res chain seq x y z
N MET A 1 -11.37 9.85 19.29
CA MET A 1 -10.68 8.89 18.41
C MET A 1 -9.82 9.69 17.45
N THR A 2 -8.51 9.67 17.59
CA THR A 2 -7.59 10.35 16.68
C THR A 2 -7.75 9.74 15.28
N SER A 3 -8.16 10.57 14.33
CA SER A 3 -8.32 10.17 12.93
C SER A 3 -6.94 9.81 12.39
N LYS A 4 -6.75 8.54 12.01
CA LYS A 4 -5.50 8.08 11.38
C LYS A 4 -5.61 8.23 9.88
N LEU A 5 -4.54 8.68 9.23
CA LEU A 5 -4.47 8.66 7.78
C LEU A 5 -4.47 7.19 7.31
N PRO A 6 -5.42 6.78 6.45
CA PRO A 6 -5.38 5.44 5.86
C PRO A 6 -4.13 5.30 4.98
N LEU A 7 -3.34 4.27 5.23
CA LEU A 7 -2.12 3.98 4.48
C LEU A 7 -2.08 2.52 4.07
N ILE A 8 -1.42 2.25 2.95
CA ILE A 8 -1.10 0.91 2.47
C ILE A 8 0.41 0.83 2.26
N ARG A 9 1.02 -0.27 2.67
CA ARG A 9 2.43 -0.55 2.42
C ARG A 9 2.67 -0.68 0.92
N LEU A 10 3.70 -0.01 0.40
CA LEU A 10 3.99 0.02 -1.03
C LEU A 10 4.35 -1.37 -1.59
N SER A 11 4.87 -2.27 -0.76
CA SER A 11 5.14 -3.65 -1.18
C SER A 11 3.91 -4.41 -1.67
N SER A 12 2.70 -3.92 -1.40
CA SER A 12 1.46 -4.48 -1.95
C SER A 12 1.39 -4.49 -3.47
N ILE A 13 2.17 -3.61 -4.15
CA ILE A 13 2.24 -3.58 -5.62
C ILE A 13 3.29 -4.52 -6.22
N TYR A 14 4.14 -5.17 -5.41
CA TYR A 14 5.23 -6.01 -5.93
C TYR A 14 4.77 -7.13 -6.87
N PRO A 15 3.66 -7.83 -6.63
CA PRO A 15 3.16 -8.83 -7.58
C PRO A 15 2.86 -8.22 -8.95
N PHE A 16 2.28 -7.03 -8.98
CA PHE A 16 2.03 -6.30 -10.22
C PHE A 16 3.32 -5.83 -10.89
N LEU A 17 4.29 -5.32 -10.12
CA LEU A 17 5.59 -4.92 -10.66
C LEU A 17 6.32 -6.09 -11.32
N ALA A 18 6.28 -7.27 -10.71
CA ALA A 18 6.88 -8.48 -11.27
C ALA A 18 6.23 -8.85 -12.60
N GLU A 19 4.91 -8.81 -12.66
CA GLU A 19 4.15 -9.12 -13.89
C GLU A 19 4.36 -8.08 -14.99
N LEU A 20 4.35 -6.79 -14.65
CA LEU A 20 4.63 -5.71 -15.60
C LEU A 20 6.04 -5.82 -16.19
N ARG A 21 7.05 -6.13 -15.37
CA ARG A 21 8.43 -6.36 -15.85
C ARG A 21 8.51 -7.57 -16.75
N ARG A 22 7.81 -8.65 -16.43
CA ARG A 22 7.74 -9.85 -17.28
C ARG A 22 7.13 -9.58 -18.67
N ARG A 23 6.25 -8.57 -18.74
CA ARG A 23 5.59 -8.11 -19.99
C ARG A 23 6.33 -6.96 -20.68
N ASP A 24 7.51 -6.57 -20.22
CA ASP A 24 8.27 -5.42 -20.72
C ASP A 24 7.47 -4.10 -20.76
N ALA A 25 6.51 -3.95 -19.85
CA ALA A 25 5.67 -2.76 -19.76
C ALA A 25 6.48 -1.54 -19.25
N PRO A 26 6.08 -0.29 -19.57
CA PRO A 26 6.83 0.93 -19.21
C PRO A 26 6.64 1.33 -17.73
N VAL A 27 7.04 0.45 -16.81
CA VAL A 27 6.85 0.58 -15.35
C VAL A 27 7.44 1.86 -14.79
N SER A 28 8.65 2.24 -15.24
CA SER A 28 9.34 3.44 -14.74
C SER A 28 8.58 4.73 -15.02
N THR A 29 7.86 4.78 -16.14
CA THR A 29 6.99 5.92 -16.49
C THR A 29 5.78 5.95 -15.57
N LEU A 30 5.08 4.82 -15.40
CA LEU A 30 3.93 4.71 -14.51
C LEU A 30 4.27 5.11 -13.07
N LEU A 31 5.39 4.63 -12.52
CA LEU A 31 5.83 4.98 -11.18
C LEU A 31 6.13 6.49 -11.04
N ARG A 32 6.82 7.09 -12.02
CA ARG A 32 7.09 8.55 -12.02
C ARG A 32 5.82 9.37 -12.06
N ASP A 33 4.85 9.01 -12.90
CA ASP A 33 3.57 9.72 -13.02
C ASP A 33 2.82 9.72 -11.69
N LEU A 34 2.82 8.58 -10.99
CA LEU A 34 2.20 8.43 -9.67
C LEU A 34 3.05 9.01 -8.53
N GLY A 35 4.25 9.48 -8.87
CA GLY A 35 5.16 10.04 -7.87
C GLY A 35 5.80 9.01 -6.97
N LEU A 36 5.80 7.75 -7.38
CA LEU A 36 6.46 6.65 -6.69
C LEU A 36 7.94 6.57 -7.07
N PRO A 37 8.81 6.05 -6.19
CA PRO A 37 10.20 5.81 -6.54
C PRO A 37 10.30 4.76 -7.64
N VAL A 38 11.18 4.97 -8.63
CA VAL A 38 11.41 4.00 -9.72
C VAL A 38 12.16 2.76 -9.20
N ASP A 39 13.14 3.00 -8.33
CA ASP A 39 13.82 1.96 -7.58
C ASP A 39 13.11 1.83 -6.23
N ILE A 40 12.19 0.89 -6.13
CA ILE A 40 11.50 0.59 -4.88
C ILE A 40 12.39 -0.37 -4.10
N PRO A 41 13.06 0.10 -3.01
CA PRO A 41 13.92 -0.78 -2.22
C PRO A 41 13.05 -1.84 -1.55
N THR A 42 13.47 -3.09 -1.62
CA THR A 42 12.80 -4.22 -0.94
C THR A 42 12.85 -4.11 0.58
N SER A 43 13.75 -3.27 1.11
CA SER A 43 14.00 -3.11 2.55
C SER A 43 13.40 -1.84 3.18
N GLN A 44 12.74 -0.97 2.42
CA GLN A 44 12.16 0.26 2.98
C GLN A 44 10.66 0.12 3.21
N ASP A 45 10.24 0.44 4.45
CA ASP A 45 8.85 0.60 4.86
C ASP A 45 8.25 1.87 4.26
N LEU A 46 7.92 1.80 2.99
CA LEU A 46 7.20 2.87 2.33
C LEU A 46 5.70 2.61 2.42
N PHE A 47 4.98 3.61 2.93
CA PHE A 47 3.52 3.61 2.97
C PHE A 47 2.99 4.75 2.11
N VAL A 48 1.92 4.49 1.40
CA VAL A 48 1.28 5.46 0.50
C VAL A 48 -0.23 5.52 0.75
N ALA A 49 -0.86 6.58 0.27
CA ALA A 49 -2.32 6.67 0.31
C ALA A 49 -2.96 5.55 -0.53
N PRO A 50 -4.12 5.01 -0.11
CA PRO A 50 -4.84 3.96 -0.84
C PRO A 50 -5.11 4.30 -2.30
N ALA A 51 -5.45 5.57 -2.57
CA ALA A 51 -5.71 6.05 -3.93
C ALA A 51 -4.53 5.81 -4.88
N THR A 52 -3.30 5.96 -4.40
CA THR A 52 -2.09 5.71 -5.21
C THR A 52 -1.96 4.24 -5.60
N ILE A 53 -2.28 3.31 -4.67
CA ILE A 53 -2.26 1.87 -4.95
C ILE A 53 -3.35 1.50 -5.95
N TYR A 54 -4.59 1.98 -5.73
CA TYR A 54 -5.69 1.69 -6.64
C TYR A 54 -5.42 2.25 -8.03
N GLU A 55 -4.93 3.49 -8.15
CA GLU A 55 -4.58 4.10 -9.42
C GLU A 55 -3.43 3.36 -10.13
N PHE A 56 -2.41 2.94 -9.37
CA PHE A 56 -1.33 2.13 -9.92
C PHE A 56 -1.87 0.82 -10.54
N VAL A 57 -2.73 0.11 -9.83
CA VAL A 57 -3.26 -1.19 -10.27
C VAL A 57 -4.18 -1.05 -11.50
N GLU A 58 -5.06 -0.04 -11.53
CA GLU A 58 -5.91 0.22 -12.70
C GLU A 58 -5.08 0.63 -13.92
N ARG A 59 -4.15 1.56 -13.77
CA ARG A 59 -3.26 1.99 -14.88
C ARG A 59 -2.33 0.88 -15.35
N SER A 60 -2.00 -0.09 -14.50
CA SER A 60 -1.24 -1.27 -14.90
C SER A 60 -1.98 -2.10 -15.95
N ALA A 61 -3.29 -2.26 -15.79
CA ALA A 61 -4.13 -2.93 -16.78
C ALA A 61 -4.22 -2.11 -18.08
N GLU A 62 -4.36 -0.79 -17.99
CA GLU A 62 -4.40 0.11 -19.14
C GLU A 62 -3.12 0.03 -19.99
N ILE A 63 -1.93 0.15 -19.37
CA ILE A 63 -0.64 0.13 -20.11
C ILE A 63 -0.30 -1.24 -20.69
N THR A 64 -0.88 -2.33 -20.17
CA THR A 64 -0.70 -3.68 -20.72
C THR A 64 -1.78 -4.06 -21.71
N GLY A 65 -2.87 -3.29 -21.82
CA GLY A 65 -4.04 -3.62 -22.62
C GLY A 65 -4.78 -4.87 -22.14
N ASP A 66 -4.55 -5.31 -20.91
CA ASP A 66 -5.13 -6.52 -20.32
C ASP A 66 -6.20 -6.16 -19.29
N PRO A 67 -7.50 -6.26 -19.65
CA PRO A 67 -8.59 -5.95 -18.72
C PRO A 67 -8.68 -6.92 -17.52
N TYR A 68 -7.99 -8.05 -17.58
CA TYR A 68 -7.98 -9.10 -16.55
C TYR A 68 -6.68 -9.17 -15.77
N LEU A 69 -5.80 -8.18 -15.90
CA LEU A 69 -4.49 -8.17 -15.27
C LEU A 69 -4.55 -8.46 -13.78
N GLY A 70 -5.44 -7.78 -13.05
CA GLY A 70 -5.60 -7.98 -11.61
C GLY A 70 -5.92 -9.42 -11.26
N TYR A 71 -6.88 -10.03 -11.96
CA TYR A 71 -7.21 -11.43 -11.79
C TYR A 71 -6.01 -12.35 -12.05
N ALA A 72 -5.32 -12.15 -13.16
CA ALA A 72 -4.15 -12.94 -13.54
C ALA A 72 -3.04 -12.85 -12.49
N VAL A 73 -2.72 -11.65 -12.00
CA VAL A 73 -1.71 -11.44 -10.93
C VAL A 73 -2.13 -12.13 -9.65
N GLY A 74 -3.41 -12.02 -9.26
CA GLY A 74 -3.94 -12.71 -8.07
C GLY A 74 -3.86 -14.23 -8.18
N ARG A 75 -4.18 -14.80 -9.34
CA ARG A 75 -4.08 -16.25 -9.63
C ARG A 75 -2.64 -16.75 -9.63
N ALA A 76 -1.71 -15.93 -10.10
CA ALA A 76 -0.29 -16.27 -10.14
C ALA A 76 0.44 -16.05 -8.81
N LEU A 77 -0.17 -15.31 -7.86
CA LEU A 77 0.47 -14.93 -6.61
C LEU A 77 0.98 -16.15 -5.84
N GLN A 78 2.29 -16.17 -5.59
CA GLN A 78 2.87 -17.13 -4.64
C GLN A 78 2.65 -16.59 -3.22
N LEU A 79 2.35 -17.48 -2.26
CA LEU A 79 2.08 -17.05 -0.87
C LEU A 79 3.28 -16.36 -0.23
N GLU A 80 4.49 -16.74 -0.64
CA GLU A 80 5.76 -16.14 -0.18
C GLU A 80 5.87 -14.67 -0.56
N GLY A 81 5.33 -14.30 -1.72
CA GLY A 81 5.39 -12.95 -2.26
C GLY A 81 4.46 -11.94 -1.57
N TRP A 82 3.63 -12.40 -0.64
CA TRP A 82 2.70 -11.53 0.07
C TRP A 82 2.72 -11.79 1.57
N VAL A 83 3.43 -10.94 2.29
CA VAL A 83 3.78 -11.13 3.71
C VAL A 83 2.60 -11.45 4.63
N PRO A 84 1.43 -10.76 4.57
CA PRO A 84 0.33 -11.07 5.47
C PRO A 84 -0.13 -12.52 5.40
N ILE A 85 -0.19 -13.09 4.18
CA ILE A 85 -0.65 -14.46 3.98
C ILE A 85 0.46 -15.46 4.27
N SER A 86 1.72 -15.15 3.96
CA SER A 86 2.83 -16.08 4.18
C SER A 86 3.06 -16.35 5.67
N ARG A 87 2.92 -15.33 6.53
CA ARG A 87 2.96 -15.50 7.98
C ARG A 87 1.81 -16.37 8.49
N ALA A 88 0.59 -16.09 8.03
CA ALA A 88 -0.59 -16.85 8.40
C ALA A 88 -0.47 -18.32 7.97
N ALA A 89 -0.01 -18.58 6.75
CA ALA A 89 0.13 -19.92 6.19
C ALA A 89 1.15 -20.80 6.95
N LYS A 90 2.18 -20.21 7.56
CA LYS A 90 3.16 -20.95 8.37
C LYS A 90 2.60 -21.44 9.71
N GLN A 91 1.51 -20.87 10.19
CA GLN A 91 0.94 -21.12 11.52
C GLN A 91 -0.42 -21.81 11.45
N ALA A 92 -1.12 -21.72 10.33
CA ALA A 92 -2.46 -22.22 10.18
C ALA A 92 -2.48 -23.74 9.90
N ASN A 93 -3.41 -24.43 10.54
CA ASN A 93 -3.72 -25.84 10.29
C ASN A 93 -5.05 -26.01 9.54
N THR A 94 -5.90 -24.98 9.57
CA THR A 94 -7.20 -24.97 8.87
C THR A 94 -7.38 -23.70 8.04
N VAL A 95 -8.32 -23.73 7.10
CA VAL A 95 -8.69 -22.54 6.32
C VAL A 95 -9.19 -21.41 7.23
N GLY A 96 -9.95 -21.74 8.27
CA GLY A 96 -10.45 -20.77 9.25
C GLY A 96 -9.32 -20.09 10.01
N GLU A 97 -8.32 -20.84 10.48
CA GLU A 97 -7.12 -20.29 11.11
C GLU A 97 -6.32 -19.42 10.14
N LEU A 98 -6.14 -19.88 8.89
CA LEU A 98 -5.44 -19.11 7.86
C LEU A 98 -6.09 -17.74 7.65
N LEU A 99 -7.42 -17.70 7.45
CA LEU A 99 -8.14 -16.46 7.22
C LEU A 99 -8.11 -15.54 8.46
N THR A 100 -8.22 -16.11 9.65
CA THR A 100 -8.16 -15.36 10.91
C THR A 100 -6.78 -14.74 11.13
N LEU A 101 -5.71 -15.53 10.97
CA LEU A 101 -4.33 -15.05 11.08
C LEU A 101 -3.99 -14.02 9.99
N PHE A 102 -4.52 -14.23 8.77
CA PHE A 102 -4.37 -13.23 7.71
C PHE A 102 -5.01 -11.89 8.09
N ILE A 103 -6.23 -11.88 8.65
CA ILE A 103 -6.91 -10.66 9.12
C ILE A 103 -6.02 -9.91 10.12
N VAL A 104 -5.46 -10.63 11.10
CA VAL A 104 -4.57 -10.04 12.12
C VAL A 104 -3.31 -9.47 11.47
N ASN A 105 -2.62 -10.25 10.62
CA ASN A 105 -1.38 -9.82 9.99
C ASN A 105 -1.57 -8.67 8.99
N ALA A 106 -2.72 -8.62 8.33
CA ALA A 106 -3.02 -7.56 7.34
C ALA A 106 -3.06 -6.17 7.97
N THR A 107 -3.33 -6.05 9.27
CA THR A 107 -3.33 -4.76 9.98
C THR A 107 -1.95 -4.10 10.02
N ASP A 108 -0.86 -4.86 9.92
CA ASP A 108 0.52 -4.35 9.85
C ASP A 108 0.88 -3.80 8.46
N HIS A 109 0.07 -4.12 7.45
CA HIS A 109 0.33 -3.76 6.05
C HIS A 109 -0.62 -2.70 5.50
N SER A 110 -1.81 -2.57 6.09
CA SER A 110 -2.82 -1.61 5.64
C SER A 110 -3.69 -1.14 6.80
N SER A 111 -3.78 0.17 6.99
CA SER A 111 -4.83 0.80 7.80
C SER A 111 -6.00 1.32 6.94
N ALA A 112 -5.94 1.07 5.62
CA ALA A 112 -6.95 1.50 4.66
C ALA A 112 -8.04 0.47 4.41
N SER A 113 -7.89 -0.72 4.97
CA SER A 113 -8.76 -1.87 4.74
C SER A 113 -9.04 -2.61 6.03
N ASN A 114 -10.32 -2.88 6.28
CA ASN A 114 -10.76 -3.72 7.39
C ASN A 114 -11.15 -5.08 6.82
N PHE A 115 -10.30 -6.08 7.01
CA PHE A 115 -10.66 -7.46 6.69
C PHE A 115 -11.55 -8.03 7.78
N PHE A 116 -12.50 -8.87 7.40
CA PHE A 116 -13.40 -9.50 8.35
C PHE A 116 -13.79 -10.91 7.92
N LEU A 117 -14.13 -11.72 8.91
CA LEU A 117 -14.74 -13.04 8.74
C LEU A 117 -16.05 -13.05 9.52
N ARG A 118 -17.17 -13.28 8.84
CA ARG A 118 -18.50 -13.36 9.44
C ARG A 118 -19.11 -14.73 9.16
N ILE A 119 -19.47 -15.44 10.21
CA ILE A 119 -20.13 -16.74 10.13
C ILE A 119 -21.63 -16.51 10.41
N ASP A 120 -22.47 -16.92 9.47
CA ASP A 120 -23.92 -16.83 9.58
C ASP A 120 -24.51 -18.21 9.22
N GLY A 121 -24.71 -19.04 10.23
CA GLY A 121 -25.14 -20.41 10.10
C GLY A 121 -24.25 -21.24 9.18
N LYS A 122 -24.82 -21.71 8.07
CA LYS A 122 -24.12 -22.57 7.09
C LYS A 122 -23.23 -21.79 6.10
N ARG A 123 -23.26 -20.46 6.16
CA ARG A 123 -22.52 -19.58 5.25
C ARG A 123 -21.52 -18.72 6.00
N THR A 124 -20.34 -18.61 5.43
CA THR A 124 -19.29 -17.70 5.88
C THR A 124 -19.07 -16.64 4.82
N THR A 125 -18.88 -15.41 5.26
CA THR A 125 -18.42 -14.30 4.40
C THR A 125 -17.07 -13.82 4.90
N PHE A 126 -16.05 -13.97 4.06
CA PHE A 126 -14.79 -13.26 4.18
C PHE A 126 -14.84 -12.00 3.32
N GLY A 127 -14.40 -10.90 3.86
CA GLY A 127 -14.47 -9.63 3.13
C GLY A 127 -13.41 -8.64 3.53
N LEU A 128 -13.34 -7.59 2.72
CA LEU A 128 -12.54 -6.40 2.93
C LEU A 128 -13.47 -5.20 2.76
N ASP A 129 -13.58 -4.38 3.80
CA ASP A 129 -14.23 -3.06 3.74
C ASP A 129 -13.16 -1.97 3.65
N ARG A 130 -13.28 -1.09 2.66
CA ARG A 130 -12.37 0.05 2.46
C ARG A 130 -12.71 1.18 3.42
N VAL A 131 -11.72 1.67 4.17
CA VAL A 131 -11.88 2.83 5.07
C VAL A 131 -12.19 4.10 4.28
N VAL A 132 -11.60 4.23 3.08
CA VAL A 132 -11.87 5.32 2.14
C VAL A 132 -12.29 4.73 0.81
N GLN A 133 -13.47 5.11 0.34
CA GLN A 133 -13.94 4.70 -0.98
C GLN A 133 -13.16 5.44 -2.07
N PRO A 134 -12.63 4.73 -3.07
CA PRO A 134 -11.98 5.35 -4.22
C PRO A 134 -12.99 6.14 -5.07
N ALA A 135 -12.50 7.19 -5.74
CA ALA A 135 -13.32 8.02 -6.64
C ALA A 135 -13.81 7.23 -7.87
N PHE A 136 -13.07 6.21 -8.28
CA PHE A 136 -13.39 5.30 -9.39
C PHE A 136 -13.68 3.87 -8.88
N ARG A 137 -14.08 2.98 -9.78
CA ARG A 137 -14.27 1.55 -9.43
C ARG A 137 -12.92 0.86 -9.39
N PRO A 138 -12.51 0.27 -8.26
CA PRO A 138 -11.24 -0.42 -8.13
C PRO A 138 -11.34 -1.86 -8.64
N GLY A 139 -11.66 -2.02 -9.93
CA GLY A 139 -11.96 -3.31 -10.55
C GLY A 139 -10.79 -4.26 -10.55
N GLN A 140 -9.61 -3.77 -10.91
CA GLN A 140 -8.38 -4.59 -10.94
C GLN A 140 -7.93 -5.01 -9.54
N ASN A 141 -8.11 -4.13 -8.55
CA ASN A 141 -7.81 -4.48 -7.16
C ASN A 141 -8.74 -5.59 -6.64
N ASP A 142 -10.04 -5.50 -6.96
CA ASP A 142 -11.00 -6.53 -6.57
C ASP A 142 -10.73 -7.84 -7.32
N ALA A 143 -10.40 -7.76 -8.61
CA ALA A 143 -10.03 -8.90 -9.43
C ALA A 143 -8.78 -9.63 -8.88
N PHE A 144 -7.78 -8.88 -8.38
CA PHE A 144 -6.62 -9.45 -7.71
C PHE A 144 -7.02 -10.31 -6.50
N TYR A 145 -7.83 -9.75 -5.60
CA TYR A 145 -8.30 -10.50 -4.43
C TYR A 145 -9.17 -11.69 -4.82
N LEU A 146 -10.01 -11.55 -5.84
CA LEU A 146 -10.84 -12.65 -6.34
C LEU A 146 -9.96 -13.78 -6.91
N GLY A 147 -9.00 -13.45 -7.77
CA GLY A 147 -8.06 -14.41 -8.35
C GLY A 147 -7.26 -15.17 -7.27
N PHE A 148 -6.75 -14.44 -6.28
CA PHE A 148 -6.04 -15.00 -5.15
C PHE A 148 -6.92 -15.93 -4.30
N MET A 149 -8.09 -15.46 -3.87
CA MET A 149 -8.99 -16.20 -2.98
C MET A 149 -9.61 -17.41 -3.66
N SER A 150 -9.98 -17.31 -4.95
CA SER A 150 -10.49 -18.47 -5.69
C SER A 150 -9.45 -19.59 -5.73
N ARG A 151 -8.19 -19.26 -6.07
CA ARG A 151 -7.10 -20.25 -6.07
C ARG A 151 -6.85 -20.86 -4.69
N LEU A 152 -6.87 -20.01 -3.64
CA LEU A 152 -6.69 -20.48 -2.26
C LEU A 152 -7.78 -21.49 -1.88
N LEU A 153 -9.04 -21.13 -2.08
CA LEU A 153 -10.18 -21.97 -1.73
C LEU A 153 -10.21 -23.26 -2.55
N ILE A 154 -9.98 -23.19 -3.87
CA ILE A 154 -9.91 -24.37 -4.75
C ILE A 154 -8.86 -25.36 -4.23
N ARG A 155 -7.66 -24.87 -3.92
CA ARG A 155 -6.58 -25.74 -3.43
C ARG A 155 -6.84 -26.31 -2.04
N ALA A 156 -7.41 -25.51 -1.14
CA ALA A 156 -7.69 -25.94 0.22
C ALA A 156 -8.84 -26.96 0.28
N THR A 157 -9.92 -26.76 -0.49
CA THR A 157 -11.10 -27.62 -0.45
C THR A 157 -11.03 -28.81 -1.40
N ARG A 158 -10.15 -28.77 -2.41
CA ARG A 158 -9.89 -29.89 -3.36
C ARG A 158 -11.18 -30.54 -3.90
N ALA A 159 -11.44 -31.81 -3.52
CA ALA A 159 -12.61 -32.57 -3.96
C ALA A 159 -13.96 -31.99 -3.49
N ASN A 160 -13.97 -31.18 -2.45
CA ASN A 160 -15.16 -30.51 -1.94
C ASN A 160 -15.42 -29.15 -2.63
N TRP A 161 -14.56 -28.73 -3.57
CA TRP A 161 -14.77 -27.50 -4.30
C TRP A 161 -15.97 -27.61 -5.23
N SER A 162 -16.83 -26.61 -5.14
CA SER A 162 -17.87 -26.36 -6.13
C SER A 162 -17.98 -24.85 -6.36
N ALA A 163 -17.87 -24.41 -7.60
CA ALA A 163 -18.01 -23.00 -7.96
C ALA A 163 -19.42 -22.46 -7.64
N SER A 164 -20.45 -23.33 -7.64
CA SER A 164 -21.82 -22.96 -7.26
C SER A 164 -21.95 -22.60 -5.78
N ASP A 165 -21.03 -23.06 -4.94
CA ASP A 165 -21.05 -22.83 -3.51
C ASP A 165 -20.37 -21.52 -3.10
N VAL A 166 -19.66 -20.86 -4.02
CA VAL A 166 -18.96 -19.62 -3.75
C VAL A 166 -19.57 -18.46 -4.52
N MET A 167 -19.77 -17.34 -3.86
CA MET A 167 -20.24 -16.10 -4.46
C MET A 167 -19.25 -14.98 -4.19
N PHE A 168 -18.70 -14.39 -5.24
CA PHE A 168 -17.87 -13.19 -5.16
C PHE A 168 -18.70 -11.94 -5.45
N ARG A 169 -18.48 -10.86 -4.69
CA ARG A 169 -19.03 -9.53 -4.96
C ARG A 169 -17.88 -8.56 -5.13
N VAL A 170 -17.79 -7.93 -6.31
CA VAL A 170 -16.72 -7.03 -6.73
C VAL A 170 -17.28 -5.73 -7.30
N ALA A 171 -16.52 -4.65 -7.26
CA ALA A 171 -16.97 -3.35 -7.76
C ALA A 171 -17.17 -3.35 -9.28
N ASP A 172 -16.36 -4.10 -10.03
CA ASP A 172 -16.45 -4.22 -11.48
C ASP A 172 -16.29 -5.68 -11.93
N VAL A 173 -17.33 -6.22 -12.53
CA VAL A 173 -17.33 -7.59 -13.07
C VAL A 173 -16.59 -7.69 -14.42
N GLY A 174 -16.42 -6.58 -15.13
CA GLY A 174 -15.69 -6.52 -16.40
C GLY A 174 -14.19 -6.82 -16.28
N CYS A 175 -13.64 -6.78 -15.06
CA CYS A 175 -12.25 -7.14 -14.79
C CYS A 175 -12.04 -8.63 -14.49
N ILE A 176 -13.10 -9.45 -14.56
CA ILE A 176 -13.05 -10.88 -14.26
C ILE A 176 -13.26 -11.66 -15.56
N PRO A 177 -12.29 -12.51 -15.96
CA PRO A 177 -12.45 -13.33 -17.16
C PRO A 177 -13.52 -14.41 -16.96
N ASP A 178 -14.13 -14.85 -18.05
CA ASP A 178 -14.87 -16.09 -18.06
C ASP A 178 -13.85 -17.25 -17.96
N THR A 179 -13.96 -18.03 -16.90
CA THR A 179 -13.02 -19.11 -16.57
C THR A 179 -13.72 -20.47 -16.61
N ASP A 180 -12.94 -21.52 -16.83
CA ASP A 180 -13.43 -22.91 -16.79
C ASP A 180 -14.04 -23.28 -15.44
N GLU A 181 -13.59 -22.60 -14.35
CA GLU A 181 -14.15 -22.79 -13.02
C GLU A 181 -15.56 -22.22 -12.85
N LYS A 182 -16.08 -21.45 -13.82
CA LYS A 182 -17.43 -20.84 -13.82
C LYS A 182 -17.76 -20.13 -12.51
N LEU A 183 -16.86 -19.28 -12.05
CA LEU A 183 -17.00 -18.56 -10.78
C LEU A 183 -18.27 -17.71 -10.78
N ARG A 184 -19.04 -17.77 -9.68
CA ARG A 184 -20.20 -16.89 -9.52
C ARG A 184 -19.79 -15.54 -9.03
N VAL A 185 -19.86 -14.54 -9.90
CA VAL A 185 -19.46 -13.17 -9.60
C VAL A 185 -20.66 -12.24 -9.75
N ALA A 186 -20.95 -11.45 -8.73
CA ALA A 186 -22.00 -10.44 -8.75
C ALA A 186 -21.38 -9.04 -8.57
N LYS A 187 -21.99 -8.05 -9.19
CA LYS A 187 -21.65 -6.65 -9.01
C LYS A 187 -21.96 -6.22 -7.59
N GLY A 188 -20.97 -5.62 -6.92
CA GLY A 188 -21.06 -4.94 -5.64
C GLY A 188 -20.92 -3.43 -5.80
N ASP A 189 -20.58 -2.79 -4.71
CA ASP A 189 -20.27 -1.37 -4.64
C ASP A 189 -18.74 -1.14 -4.51
N ARG A 190 -18.34 0.11 -4.28
CA ARG A 190 -16.94 0.48 -4.08
C ARG A 190 -16.46 0.32 -2.64
N SER A 191 -17.32 -0.13 -1.73
CA SER A 191 -16.97 -0.26 -0.30
C SER A 191 -15.98 -1.38 -0.02
N GLY A 192 -15.96 -2.43 -0.87
CA GLY A 192 -15.04 -3.54 -0.69
C GLY A 192 -15.44 -4.79 -1.46
N ILE A 193 -14.67 -5.85 -1.29
CA ILE A 193 -14.93 -7.18 -1.85
C ILE A 193 -15.51 -8.09 -0.78
N LYS A 194 -16.43 -8.99 -1.18
CA LYS A 194 -17.03 -10.01 -0.31
C LYS A 194 -17.03 -11.36 -1.00
N ILE A 195 -16.65 -12.37 -0.26
CA ILE A 195 -16.57 -13.75 -0.71
C ILE A 195 -17.39 -14.60 0.25
N SER A 196 -18.46 -15.22 -0.23
CA SER A 196 -19.35 -16.08 0.57
C SER A 196 -19.21 -17.52 0.15
N PHE A 197 -18.99 -18.43 1.12
CA PHE A 197 -18.76 -19.85 0.95
C PHE A 197 -19.33 -20.67 2.11
N PRO A 198 -19.43 -22.03 2.00
CA PRO A 198 -19.94 -22.87 3.08
C PRO A 198 -19.08 -22.81 4.35
N SER A 199 -19.69 -22.61 5.53
CA SER A 199 -18.96 -22.50 6.80
C SER A 199 -18.14 -23.73 7.14
N GLN A 200 -18.56 -24.91 6.69
CA GLN A 200 -17.79 -26.16 6.88
C GLN A 200 -16.38 -26.10 6.29
N TRP A 201 -16.14 -25.28 5.27
CA TRP A 201 -14.81 -25.14 4.67
C TRP A 201 -13.79 -24.48 5.60
N LEU A 202 -14.22 -23.76 6.62
CA LEU A 202 -13.32 -23.22 7.63
C LEU A 202 -12.57 -24.31 8.39
N MET A 203 -13.18 -25.51 8.54
CA MET A 203 -12.58 -26.66 9.22
C MET A 203 -11.72 -27.54 8.30
N THR A 204 -11.66 -27.23 7.02
CA THR A 204 -10.81 -27.98 6.08
C THR A 204 -9.34 -27.78 6.45
N SER A 205 -8.59 -28.89 6.49
CA SER A 205 -7.16 -28.86 6.76
C SER A 205 -6.43 -28.01 5.72
N PHE A 206 -5.57 -27.13 6.20
CA PHE A 206 -4.71 -26.31 5.39
C PHE A 206 -3.28 -26.85 5.43
N GLU A 207 -2.76 -27.26 4.27
CA GLU A 207 -1.40 -27.75 4.15
C GLU A 207 -0.52 -26.67 3.49
N ALA A 208 0.35 -26.05 4.28
CA ALA A 208 1.27 -25.01 3.80
C ALA A 208 2.17 -25.47 2.64
N SER A 209 2.50 -26.78 2.59
CA SER A 209 3.29 -27.41 1.52
C SER A 209 2.67 -27.29 0.12
N LEU A 210 1.36 -27.10 0.04
CA LEU A 210 0.64 -26.87 -1.23
C LEU A 210 0.98 -25.50 -1.86
N PHE A 211 1.61 -24.64 -1.11
CA PHE A 211 1.81 -23.24 -1.45
C PHE A 211 3.26 -22.87 -1.28
N ARG A 212 4.27 -23.59 -1.64
CA ARG A 212 5.69 -23.24 -1.50
C ARG A 212 5.96 -22.03 -0.59
N LEU A 213 6.55 -22.22 0.58
CA LEU A 213 6.78 -21.16 1.58
C LEU A 213 8.28 -20.89 1.80
N ASP A 214 9.10 -20.98 0.76
CA ASP A 214 10.57 -20.95 0.87
C ASP A 214 11.16 -19.52 0.98
N GLY A 215 10.32 -18.47 0.89
CA GLY A 215 10.73 -17.06 0.95
C GLY A 215 10.93 -16.55 2.38
N LYS A 216 11.91 -15.64 2.57
CA LYS A 216 12.01 -14.84 3.79
C LYS A 216 10.83 -13.87 3.84
N ALA A 217 10.03 -13.94 4.91
CA ALA A 217 9.03 -12.91 5.20
C ALA A 217 9.76 -11.58 5.45
N ASP A 218 9.34 -10.53 4.76
CA ASP A 218 9.83 -9.17 5.02
C ASP A 218 9.34 -8.74 6.41
N GLU A 219 10.27 -8.53 7.34
CA GLU A 219 10.00 -8.07 8.72
C GLU A 219 9.90 -6.54 8.78
N GLY A 220 9.23 -5.94 7.83
CA GLY A 220 9.10 -4.49 7.78
C GLY A 220 8.41 -3.88 9.01
N GLY A 221 8.67 -2.59 9.26
CA GLY A 221 8.16 -1.83 10.40
C GLY A 221 6.62 -1.73 10.47
N SER A 222 6.12 -1.26 11.58
CA SER A 222 4.69 -1.13 11.84
C SER A 222 4.09 0.09 11.16
N ILE A 223 2.78 0.04 10.88
CA ILE A 223 2.02 1.20 10.38
C ILE A 223 2.11 2.37 11.37
N PRO A 224 2.27 3.61 10.87
CA PRO A 224 2.24 4.82 11.68
C PRO A 224 1.03 4.88 12.61
N ARG A 225 1.24 5.28 13.87
CA ARG A 225 0.19 5.26 14.91
C ARG A 225 -0.55 6.58 15.07
N SER A 226 0.01 7.68 14.58
CA SER A 226 -0.61 9.02 14.63
C SER A 226 -0.86 9.58 13.24
N LEU A 227 -1.75 10.59 13.14
CA LEU A 227 -1.99 11.32 11.90
C LEU A 227 -0.72 12.00 11.39
N VAL A 228 0.02 12.68 12.28
CA VAL A 228 1.25 13.39 11.93
C VAL A 228 2.29 12.42 11.36
N GLU A 229 2.52 11.29 12.04
CA GLU A 229 3.45 10.26 11.58
C GLU A 229 3.02 9.66 10.22
N SER A 230 1.72 9.46 10.02
CA SER A 230 1.17 8.99 8.75
C SER A 230 1.39 10.00 7.63
N VAL A 231 1.17 11.30 7.89
CA VAL A 231 1.48 12.39 6.94
C VAL A 231 2.97 12.43 6.62
N HIS A 232 3.83 12.31 7.61
CA HIS A 232 5.28 12.23 7.41
C HIS A 232 5.65 11.07 6.50
N THR A 233 5.10 9.90 6.76
CA THR A 233 5.39 8.69 5.98
C THR A 233 4.93 8.83 4.54
N ALA A 234 3.72 9.35 4.30
CA ALA A 234 3.21 9.59 2.96
C ALA A 234 4.00 10.65 2.18
N LEU A 235 4.52 11.69 2.85
CA LEU A 235 5.20 12.80 2.18
C LEU A 235 6.70 12.60 1.97
N ARG A 236 7.38 11.76 2.75
CA ARG A 236 8.83 11.51 2.63
C ARG A 236 9.31 11.23 1.20
N PRO A 237 8.67 10.37 0.40
CA PRO A 237 9.10 10.08 -0.97
C PRO A 237 8.99 11.29 -1.91
N HIS A 238 8.19 12.29 -1.55
CA HIS A 238 7.85 13.43 -2.40
C HIS A 238 8.59 14.73 -2.05
N LEU A 239 9.41 14.74 -1.00
CA LEU A 239 10.06 15.95 -0.49
C LEU A 239 11.03 16.59 -1.51
N HIS A 240 11.61 15.79 -2.40
CA HIS A 240 12.52 16.25 -3.46
C HIS A 240 11.80 17.02 -4.58
N LYS A 241 10.48 16.90 -4.69
CA LYS A 241 9.72 17.53 -5.76
C LYS A 241 9.63 19.05 -5.53
N PRO A 242 10.09 19.88 -6.49
CA PRO A 242 9.87 21.31 -6.42
C PRO A 242 8.38 21.64 -6.40
N GLY A 243 8.00 22.66 -5.64
CA GLY A 243 6.61 23.12 -5.62
C GLY A 243 5.63 22.11 -4.98
N LEU A 244 6.07 21.33 -3.98
CA LEU A 244 5.18 20.57 -3.11
C LEU A 244 4.33 21.54 -2.28
N THR A 245 3.18 21.93 -2.84
CA THR A 245 2.20 22.81 -2.18
C THR A 245 1.33 22.03 -1.19
N ALA A 246 0.65 22.76 -0.29
CA ALA A 246 -0.29 22.14 0.64
C ALA A 246 -1.42 21.35 -0.07
N ASP A 247 -1.86 21.80 -1.25
CA ASP A 247 -2.87 21.10 -2.04
C ASP A 247 -2.33 19.79 -2.63
N LYS A 248 -1.09 19.80 -3.16
CA LYS A 248 -0.43 18.60 -3.65
C LYS A 248 -0.16 17.60 -2.52
N ALA A 249 0.33 18.10 -1.38
CA ALA A 249 0.60 17.27 -0.21
C ALA A 249 -0.69 16.64 0.36
N ALA A 250 -1.79 17.39 0.44
CA ALA A 250 -3.08 16.84 0.87
C ALA A 250 -3.57 15.74 -0.07
N ARG A 251 -3.45 15.93 -1.40
CA ARG A 251 -3.78 14.89 -2.39
C ARG A 251 -2.93 13.64 -2.25
N ILE A 252 -1.62 13.78 -2.01
CA ILE A 252 -0.73 12.66 -1.72
C ILE A 252 -1.21 11.89 -0.49
N CYS A 253 -1.73 12.59 0.52
CA CYS A 253 -2.32 11.98 1.70
C CYS A 253 -3.74 11.42 1.48
N GLY A 254 -4.32 11.54 0.27
CA GLY A 254 -5.68 11.08 -0.02
C GLY A 254 -6.79 11.94 0.60
N TYR A 255 -6.48 13.19 0.95
CA TYR A 255 -7.40 14.13 1.58
C TYR A 255 -7.62 15.39 0.74
N THR A 256 -8.75 16.08 0.97
CA THR A 256 -8.86 17.47 0.57
C THR A 256 -8.01 18.34 1.50
N ARG A 257 -7.49 19.46 0.98
CA ARG A 257 -6.69 20.40 1.78
C ARG A 257 -7.42 20.84 3.05
N ARG A 258 -8.72 21.12 2.92
CA ARG A 258 -9.55 21.57 4.04
C ARG A 258 -9.61 20.52 5.15
N ARG A 259 -9.95 19.30 4.81
CA ARG A 259 -10.09 18.22 5.79
C ARG A 259 -8.77 17.90 6.49
N LEU A 260 -7.67 17.79 5.74
CA LEU A 260 -6.36 17.54 6.35
C LEU A 260 -5.91 18.69 7.26
N ALA A 261 -6.22 19.95 6.88
CA ALA A 261 -5.90 21.09 7.71
C ALA A 261 -6.70 21.13 9.02
N GLU A 262 -7.97 20.74 8.98
CA GLU A 262 -8.84 20.64 10.17
C GLU A 262 -8.31 19.55 11.14
N GLU A 263 -7.98 18.37 10.62
CA GLU A 263 -7.45 17.26 11.42
C GLU A 263 -6.05 17.57 12.01
N LEU A 264 -5.14 18.18 11.22
CA LEU A 264 -3.81 18.58 11.73
C LEU A 264 -3.89 19.72 12.78
N ARG A 265 -4.86 20.62 12.68
CA ARG A 265 -5.07 21.63 13.71
C ARG A 265 -5.50 21.00 15.04
N ALA A 266 -6.31 19.96 15.01
CA ALA A 266 -6.68 19.22 16.20
C ALA A 266 -5.46 18.56 16.88
N GLU A 267 -4.44 18.21 16.09
CA GLU A 267 -3.13 17.72 16.57
C GLU A 267 -2.15 18.87 16.93
N GLY A 268 -2.58 20.13 16.88
CA GLY A 268 -1.76 21.30 17.23
C GLY A 268 -0.74 21.74 16.16
N THR A 269 -0.85 21.23 14.92
CA THR A 269 0.10 21.52 13.84
C THR A 269 -0.57 21.94 12.55
N THR A 270 0.22 22.13 11.49
CA THR A 270 -0.25 22.45 10.14
C THR A 270 0.57 21.70 9.09
N LEU A 271 -0.03 21.44 7.93
CA LEU A 271 0.65 20.73 6.84
C LEU A 271 1.96 21.42 6.40
N ILE A 272 1.99 22.75 6.40
CA ILE A 272 3.19 23.53 6.05
C ILE A 272 4.30 23.33 7.09
N LYS A 273 3.95 23.32 8.38
CA LYS A 273 4.92 23.02 9.46
C LYS A 273 5.50 21.63 9.31
N GLU A 274 4.66 20.63 9.00
CA GLU A 274 5.10 19.24 8.85
C GLU A 274 6.00 19.05 7.63
N ILE A 275 5.68 19.67 6.48
CA ILE A 275 6.56 19.66 5.30
C ILE A 275 7.92 20.32 5.63
N SER A 276 7.89 21.46 6.33
CA SER A 276 9.10 22.18 6.72
C SER A 276 9.96 21.33 7.68
N TYR A 277 9.33 20.69 8.66
CA TYR A 277 10.00 19.76 9.59
C TYR A 277 10.67 18.60 8.85
N LEU A 278 9.97 17.95 7.92
CA LEU A 278 10.53 16.84 7.15
C LEU A 278 11.71 17.26 6.27
N ARG A 279 11.60 18.42 5.61
CA ARG A 279 12.70 19.00 4.81
C ARG A 279 13.90 19.35 5.65
N ALA A 280 13.66 19.97 6.81
CA ALA A 280 14.72 20.31 7.77
C ALA A 280 15.45 19.06 8.25
N LYS A 281 14.68 18.03 8.71
CA LYS A 281 15.24 16.77 9.17
C LYS A 281 16.11 16.10 8.11
N LYS A 282 15.59 15.95 6.88
CA LYS A 282 16.34 15.36 5.76
C LYS A 282 17.61 16.16 5.42
N ALA A 283 17.53 17.50 5.42
CA ALA A 283 18.69 18.35 5.17
C ALA A 283 19.74 18.24 6.28
N CYS A 284 19.33 18.21 7.55
CA CYS A 284 20.22 18.01 8.68
C CYS A 284 20.96 16.67 8.59
N ASP A 285 20.23 15.59 8.29
CA ASP A 285 20.79 14.24 8.14
C ASP A 285 21.85 14.21 7.02
N GLN A 286 21.56 14.83 5.87
CA GLN A 286 22.53 14.88 4.75
C GLN A 286 23.73 15.78 5.03
N LEU A 287 23.52 16.94 5.67
CA LEU A 287 24.61 17.85 6.03
C LEU A 287 25.54 17.27 7.09
N GLY A 288 25.01 16.48 8.03
CA GLY A 288 25.79 15.85 9.10
C GLY A 288 26.54 14.59 8.64
N ASN A 289 25.94 13.81 7.74
CA ASN A 289 26.44 12.47 7.41
C ASN A 289 27.08 12.37 6.02
N THR A 290 27.11 13.45 5.22
CA THR A 290 27.68 13.42 3.86
C THR A 290 28.48 14.66 3.52
N GLU A 291 29.37 14.53 2.54
CA GLU A 291 30.15 15.66 1.95
C GLU A 291 29.44 16.31 0.74
N ARG A 292 28.18 15.96 0.48
CA ARG A 292 27.43 16.49 -0.67
C ARG A 292 27.35 18.01 -0.63
N ARG A 293 27.39 18.64 -1.81
CA ARG A 293 27.29 20.12 -1.91
C ARG A 293 25.94 20.59 -1.39
N VAL A 294 25.93 21.76 -0.75
CA VAL A 294 24.71 22.38 -0.23
C VAL A 294 23.64 22.56 -1.31
N ALA A 295 24.07 22.85 -2.55
CA ALA A 295 23.17 22.96 -3.69
C ALA A 295 22.45 21.64 -4.05
N ASP A 296 23.16 20.52 -3.98
CA ASP A 296 22.59 19.19 -4.26
C ASP A 296 21.60 18.80 -3.15
N ILE A 297 21.93 19.11 -1.91
CA ILE A 297 21.03 18.90 -0.76
C ILE A 297 19.77 19.76 -0.89
N ALA A 298 19.91 21.02 -1.35
CA ALA A 298 18.76 21.88 -1.60
C ALA A 298 17.78 21.25 -2.60
N GLN A 299 18.30 20.71 -3.71
CA GLN A 299 17.48 20.01 -4.70
C GLN A 299 16.78 18.77 -4.11
N ASP A 300 17.49 17.98 -3.33
CA ASP A 300 16.95 16.76 -2.69
C ASP A 300 15.81 17.03 -1.70
N VAL A 301 15.76 18.24 -1.17
CA VAL A 301 14.66 18.69 -0.27
C VAL A 301 13.66 19.61 -0.99
N GLY A 302 13.71 19.65 -2.32
CA GLY A 302 12.72 20.30 -3.17
C GLY A 302 12.87 21.81 -3.35
N PHE A 303 14.09 22.35 -3.21
CA PHE A 303 14.39 23.73 -3.52
C PHE A 303 15.17 23.81 -4.86
N THR A 304 14.72 24.67 -5.74
CA THR A 304 15.40 24.95 -7.00
C THR A 304 16.54 25.99 -6.85
N ASP A 305 16.44 26.83 -5.82
CA ASP A 305 17.44 27.86 -5.51
C ASP A 305 18.12 27.59 -4.17
N PRO A 306 19.45 27.33 -4.15
CA PRO A 306 20.24 27.14 -2.94
C PRO A 306 20.21 28.32 -1.96
N THR A 307 19.97 29.54 -2.45
CA THR A 307 19.89 30.73 -1.60
C THR A 307 18.60 30.75 -0.82
N VAL A 308 17.48 30.41 -1.47
CA VAL A 308 16.17 30.24 -0.82
C VAL A 308 16.23 29.12 0.20
N PHE A 309 16.85 27.99 -0.15
CA PHE A 309 17.08 26.89 0.78
C PHE A 309 17.88 27.34 2.01
N SER A 310 18.98 28.07 1.82
CA SER A 310 19.84 28.50 2.93
C SER A 310 19.11 29.41 3.91
N ARG A 311 18.24 30.29 3.42
CA ARG A 311 17.35 31.11 4.27
C ARG A 311 16.33 30.26 5.03
N ALA A 312 15.67 29.34 4.32
CA ALA A 312 14.70 28.42 4.93
C ALA A 312 15.37 27.55 6.01
N PHE A 313 16.53 26.98 5.72
CA PHE A 313 17.28 26.15 6.65
C PHE A 313 17.70 26.92 7.91
N LYS A 314 18.16 28.18 7.73
CA LYS A 314 18.48 29.06 8.89
C LYS A 314 17.24 29.35 9.73
N ASN A 315 16.08 29.55 9.11
CA ASN A 315 14.82 29.74 9.85
C ASN A 315 14.41 28.48 10.62
N TRP A 316 14.67 27.28 10.09
CA TRP A 316 14.34 26.00 10.75
C TRP A 316 15.29 25.64 11.89
N THR A 317 16.59 25.93 11.73
CA THR A 317 17.65 25.41 12.61
C THR A 317 18.41 26.50 13.40
N GLY A 318 18.16 27.77 13.08
CA GLY A 318 18.90 28.90 13.65
C GLY A 318 20.29 29.12 13.03
N GLN A 319 20.77 28.23 12.15
CA GLN A 319 22.14 28.27 11.59
C GLN A 319 22.13 28.13 10.07
N SER A 320 23.17 28.66 9.39
CA SER A 320 23.34 28.39 7.96
C SER A 320 23.72 26.90 7.74
N PRO A 321 23.44 26.33 6.54
CA PRO A 321 23.80 24.96 6.21
C PRO A 321 25.30 24.65 6.40
N GLN A 322 26.17 25.61 6.01
CA GLN A 322 27.62 25.44 6.20
C GLN A 322 28.06 25.50 7.65
N ALA A 323 27.45 26.39 8.48
CA ALA A 323 27.73 26.47 9.91
C ALA A 323 27.26 25.17 10.62
N TYR A 324 26.08 24.66 10.25
CA TYR A 324 25.56 23.40 10.76
C TYR A 324 26.51 22.23 10.47
N ARG A 325 26.96 22.08 9.20
CA ARG A 325 27.91 21.03 8.81
C ARG A 325 29.23 21.12 9.61
N ARG A 326 29.80 22.30 9.77
CA ARG A 326 31.02 22.49 10.54
C ARG A 326 30.86 22.05 11.99
N LYS A 327 29.73 22.40 12.60
CA LYS A 327 29.41 22.01 13.97
C LYS A 327 29.28 20.50 14.12
N GLN A 328 28.60 19.81 13.19
CA GLN A 328 28.47 18.35 13.22
C GLN A 328 29.83 17.63 13.10
N LYS A 329 30.71 18.13 12.21
CA LYS A 329 32.07 17.57 12.05
C LYS A 329 32.97 17.76 13.28
N SER A 330 32.71 18.77 14.09
CA SER A 330 33.48 19.00 15.32
C SER A 330 32.98 18.14 16.51
N LEU A 331 31.83 17.48 16.36
CA LEU A 331 31.22 16.61 17.38
C LEU A 331 31.48 15.12 17.11
N ASN A 332 31.88 14.78 15.89
CA ASN A 332 32.29 13.43 15.48
C ASN A 332 33.82 13.34 15.39
#